data_37dffc8f620895e54aa9ce31277b62e2
#
_entry.id   37dffc8f620895e54aa9ce31277b62e2
#
_cell.length_a   1.000
_cell.length_b   1.000
_cell.length_c   1.000
_cell.angle_alpha   90.00
_cell.angle_beta   90.00
_cell.angle_gamma   90.00
#
_symmetry.space_group_name_H-M   'P 1'
#
loop_
_entity.id
_entity.type
_entity.pdbx_description
1 polymer ?
#
loop_
_entity_poly.entity_id
_entity_poly.type
_entity_poly.pdbx_seq_one_letter_code
_entity_poly.pdbx_strand_id
1 'polypeptide(L)'
;MGQTVEVPTPKGPVRGVLYLVEDARGATIMVGGAGGGIHGPANSYEELAARLHQDGATALRLEYRRPNYLKECVYDVLAAVEALSQRGVERAVLVGWSFGGAVVISAGTASDAVVGVATVASQTYGTKDVGKLSPEKSLLLIHGTADTVLPYYLSQELYARADEPKELVLYSGDGHGIERHRSEMLDKLHEWSKGLLLPGTKD
;
A
#
# COMPACT_ATOMS: atom_id res chain seq x y z
N MET A 1 15.89 9.79 -7.60
CA MET A 1 14.83 10.26 -8.55
C MET A 1 14.13 9.03 -9.12
N GLY A 2 12.80 9.05 -9.19
CA GLY A 2 12.05 7.89 -9.68
C GLY A 2 12.28 7.63 -11.18
N GLN A 3 12.37 6.36 -11.55
CA GLN A 3 12.56 5.90 -12.94
C GLN A 3 11.31 5.14 -13.40
N THR A 4 10.86 5.40 -14.61
CA THR A 4 9.80 4.60 -15.22
C THR A 4 10.30 3.18 -15.47
N VAL A 5 9.53 2.18 -15.02
CA VAL A 5 9.86 0.77 -15.17
C VAL A 5 8.68 -0.01 -15.72
N GLU A 6 8.97 -1.14 -16.34
CA GLU A 6 7.99 -2.14 -16.73
C GLU A 6 8.33 -3.48 -16.05
N VAL A 7 7.36 -4.02 -15.32
CA VAL A 7 7.44 -5.36 -14.71
C VAL A 7 6.82 -6.34 -15.71
N PRO A 8 7.59 -7.28 -16.28
CA PRO A 8 7.06 -8.21 -17.26
C PRO A 8 6.08 -9.19 -16.62
N THR A 9 4.97 -9.45 -17.29
CA THR A 9 4.03 -10.51 -16.90
C THR A 9 3.52 -11.25 -18.14
N PRO A 10 3.02 -12.49 -18.02
CA PRO A 10 2.44 -13.21 -19.15
C PRO A 10 1.23 -12.51 -19.81
N LYS A 11 0.63 -11.53 -19.12
CA LYS A 11 -0.51 -10.76 -19.61
C LYS A 11 -0.14 -9.36 -20.11
N GLY A 12 1.14 -9.08 -20.33
CA GLY A 12 1.68 -7.78 -20.68
C GLY A 12 2.33 -7.07 -19.49
N PRO A 13 3.17 -6.05 -19.74
CA PRO A 13 3.92 -5.38 -18.69
C PRO A 13 3.04 -4.56 -17.76
N VAL A 14 3.38 -4.57 -16.49
CA VAL A 14 2.85 -3.65 -15.48
C VAL A 14 3.80 -2.46 -15.40
N ARG A 15 3.29 -1.25 -15.47
CA ARG A 15 4.08 -0.01 -15.44
C ARG A 15 4.15 0.58 -14.05
N GLY A 16 5.19 1.37 -13.80
CA GLY A 16 5.31 2.09 -12.56
C GLY A 16 6.48 3.07 -12.55
N VAL A 17 6.64 3.74 -11.41
CA VAL A 17 7.80 4.60 -11.13
C VAL A 17 8.54 4.04 -9.92
N LEU A 18 9.76 3.57 -10.16
CA LEU A 18 10.63 2.92 -9.20
C LEU A 18 11.65 3.92 -8.62
N TYR A 19 11.75 3.96 -7.31
CA TYR A 19 12.78 4.62 -6.53
C TYR A 19 13.67 3.52 -5.96
N LEU A 20 14.63 3.08 -6.75
CA LEU A 20 15.51 1.96 -6.41
C LEU A 20 16.57 2.39 -5.40
N VAL A 21 16.71 1.61 -4.35
CA VAL A 21 17.89 1.60 -3.48
C VAL A 21 18.62 0.28 -3.74
N GLU A 22 19.88 0.36 -4.12
CA GLU A 22 20.71 -0.83 -4.36
C GLU A 22 20.84 -1.65 -3.06
N ASP A 23 20.74 -2.95 -3.17
CA ASP A 23 20.80 -3.91 -2.05
C ASP A 23 19.75 -3.72 -0.95
N ALA A 24 18.70 -2.92 -1.20
CA ALA A 24 17.61 -2.77 -0.25
C ALA A 24 16.88 -4.09 -0.03
N ARG A 25 16.71 -4.47 1.24
CA ARG A 25 15.93 -5.66 1.64
C ARG A 25 14.46 -5.34 1.88
N GLY A 26 14.10 -4.06 1.98
CA GLY A 26 12.74 -3.57 2.18
C GLY A 26 12.24 -2.75 1.00
N ALA A 27 10.96 -2.95 0.62
CA ALA A 27 10.31 -2.15 -0.41
C ALA A 27 8.85 -1.83 -0.07
N THR A 28 8.39 -0.67 -0.55
CA THR A 28 6.96 -0.30 -0.53
C THR A 28 6.39 -0.29 -1.95
N ILE A 29 5.23 -0.90 -2.14
CA ILE A 29 4.45 -0.84 -3.38
C ILE A 29 3.16 -0.07 -3.11
N MET A 30 2.92 1.01 -3.87
CA MET A 30 1.79 1.90 -3.72
C MET A 30 0.88 1.82 -4.94
N VAL A 31 -0.43 1.70 -4.72
CA VAL A 31 -1.42 1.53 -5.79
C VAL A 31 -2.62 2.48 -5.62
N GLY A 32 -3.13 2.95 -6.74
CA GLY A 32 -4.24 3.90 -6.80
C GLY A 32 -5.62 3.27 -6.61
N GLY A 33 -6.65 4.09 -6.80
CA GLY A 33 -8.07 3.71 -6.71
C GLY A 33 -8.60 3.02 -7.97
N ALA A 34 -9.93 3.00 -8.12
CA ALA A 34 -10.64 2.37 -9.25
C ALA A 34 -10.31 2.98 -10.62
N GLY A 35 -9.92 4.24 -10.67
CA GLY A 35 -9.46 4.91 -11.89
C GLY A 35 -8.02 4.61 -12.27
N GLY A 36 -7.29 3.83 -11.47
CA GLY A 36 -5.84 3.66 -11.61
C GLY A 36 -5.03 4.87 -11.13
N GLY A 37 -3.87 5.07 -11.75
CA GLY A 37 -2.97 6.18 -11.44
C GLY A 37 -2.01 5.90 -10.29
N ILE A 38 -0.93 6.70 -10.26
CA ILE A 38 0.22 6.51 -9.36
C ILE A 38 0.36 7.61 -8.30
N HIS A 39 -0.62 8.51 -8.18
CA HIS A 39 -0.49 9.71 -7.34
C HIS A 39 -0.94 9.51 -5.90
N GLY A 40 -1.89 8.57 -5.67
CA GLY A 40 -2.45 8.29 -4.33
C GLY A 40 -3.35 9.41 -3.78
N PRO A 41 -3.79 9.28 -2.51
CA PRO A 41 -4.61 10.27 -1.84
C PRO A 41 -3.84 11.60 -1.73
N ALA A 42 -4.50 12.72 -2.01
CA ALA A 42 -3.91 14.06 -2.00
C ALA A 42 -2.52 14.15 -2.70
N ASN A 43 -2.30 13.38 -3.75
CA ASN A 43 -1.01 13.28 -4.48
C ASN A 43 0.21 12.96 -3.58
N SER A 44 0.02 12.13 -2.54
CA SER A 44 1.04 11.87 -1.51
C SER A 44 2.09 10.82 -1.90
N TYR A 45 1.82 9.94 -2.88
CA TYR A 45 2.68 8.78 -3.14
C TYR A 45 4.08 9.12 -3.66
N GLU A 46 4.23 10.22 -4.39
CA GLU A 46 5.55 10.66 -4.84
C GLU A 46 6.44 11.07 -3.67
N GLU A 47 5.89 11.82 -2.75
CA GLU A 47 6.59 12.27 -1.56
C GLU A 47 6.89 11.09 -0.62
N LEU A 48 5.92 10.17 -0.42
CA LEU A 48 6.13 8.96 0.36
C LEU A 48 7.27 8.11 -0.21
N ALA A 49 7.28 7.91 -1.54
CA ALA A 49 8.34 7.18 -2.22
C ALA A 49 9.72 7.83 -2.04
N ALA A 50 9.77 9.16 -2.15
CA ALA A 50 11.03 9.90 -1.98
C ALA A 50 11.57 9.81 -0.55
N ARG A 51 10.70 9.91 0.46
CA ARG A 51 11.09 9.79 1.88
C ARG A 51 11.61 8.39 2.21
N LEU A 52 10.89 7.33 1.80
CA LEU A 52 11.31 5.94 2.00
C LEU A 52 12.62 5.62 1.28
N HIS A 53 12.81 6.16 0.08
CA HIS A 53 14.07 6.03 -0.66
C HIS A 53 15.24 6.70 0.09
N GLN A 54 15.04 7.89 0.67
CA GLN A 54 16.05 8.58 1.48
C GLN A 54 16.44 7.78 2.73
N ASP A 55 15.48 7.04 3.31
CA ASP A 55 15.73 6.16 4.46
C ASP A 55 16.40 4.84 4.09
N GLY A 56 16.53 4.50 2.81
CA GLY A 56 17.18 3.27 2.36
C GLY A 56 16.22 2.13 1.98
N ALA A 57 14.92 2.41 1.83
CA ALA A 57 13.94 1.44 1.30
C ALA A 57 13.62 1.73 -0.18
N THR A 58 13.52 0.69 -0.98
CA THR A 58 13.00 0.80 -2.36
C THR A 58 11.51 1.16 -2.34
N ALA A 59 11.05 1.97 -3.28
CA ALA A 59 9.63 2.30 -3.41
C ALA A 59 9.15 2.21 -4.86
N LEU A 60 7.97 1.65 -5.07
CA LEU A 60 7.36 1.50 -6.39
C LEU A 60 5.94 2.08 -6.37
N ARG A 61 5.69 3.08 -7.20
CA ARG A 61 4.35 3.56 -7.51
C ARG A 61 3.85 2.80 -8.73
N LEU A 62 2.92 1.87 -8.53
CA LEU A 62 2.47 0.92 -9.54
C LEU A 62 1.20 1.41 -10.25
N GLU A 63 1.16 1.32 -11.57
CA GLU A 63 -0.02 1.55 -12.39
C GLU A 63 -0.64 0.22 -12.82
N TYR A 64 -1.93 0.04 -12.56
CA TYR A 64 -2.64 -1.17 -12.98
C TYR A 64 -2.72 -1.28 -14.51
N ARG A 65 -2.50 -2.48 -15.06
CA ARG A 65 -2.79 -2.75 -16.46
C ARG A 65 -4.28 -2.60 -16.79
N ARG A 66 -5.14 -2.97 -15.83
CA ARG A 66 -6.58 -2.95 -15.98
C ARG A 66 -7.26 -2.48 -14.68
N PRO A 67 -7.34 -1.15 -14.44
CA PRO A 67 -7.97 -0.62 -13.25
C PRO A 67 -9.40 -1.14 -13.05
N ASN A 68 -9.87 -1.19 -11.80
CA ASN A 68 -11.20 -1.66 -11.39
C ASN A 68 -11.51 -3.15 -11.62
N TYR A 69 -10.55 -3.95 -12.08
CA TYR A 69 -10.67 -5.40 -12.16
C TYR A 69 -9.85 -6.04 -11.04
N LEU A 70 -10.47 -6.31 -9.88
CA LEU A 70 -9.79 -6.71 -8.65
C LEU A 70 -8.76 -7.82 -8.87
N LYS A 71 -9.13 -8.93 -9.51
CA LYS A 71 -8.21 -10.05 -9.73
C LYS A 71 -7.00 -9.68 -10.58
N GLU A 72 -7.18 -8.84 -11.61
CA GLU A 72 -6.09 -8.38 -12.46
C GLU A 72 -5.17 -7.43 -11.69
N CYS A 73 -5.75 -6.50 -10.90
CA CYS A 73 -4.98 -5.59 -10.07
C CYS A 73 -4.19 -6.31 -8.97
N VAL A 74 -4.78 -7.33 -8.33
CA VAL A 74 -4.07 -8.19 -7.36
C VAL A 74 -2.91 -8.92 -8.03
N TYR A 75 -3.12 -9.45 -9.23
CA TYR A 75 -2.06 -10.09 -10.01
C TYR A 75 -0.92 -9.12 -10.33
N ASP A 76 -1.24 -7.87 -10.69
CA ASP A 76 -0.24 -6.83 -10.98
C ASP A 76 0.64 -6.54 -9.76
N VAL A 77 0.02 -6.43 -8.58
CA VAL A 77 0.75 -6.20 -7.32
C VAL A 77 1.63 -7.39 -6.98
N LEU A 78 1.12 -8.63 -7.10
CA LEU A 78 1.91 -9.84 -6.82
C LEU A 78 3.09 -9.98 -7.78
N ALA A 79 2.92 -9.66 -9.07
CA ALA A 79 4.01 -9.64 -10.03
C ALA A 79 5.09 -8.60 -9.66
N ALA A 80 4.69 -7.44 -9.14
CA ALA A 80 5.64 -6.44 -8.67
C ALA A 80 6.37 -6.88 -7.39
N VAL A 81 5.69 -7.54 -6.45
CA VAL A 81 6.32 -8.14 -5.26
C VAL A 81 7.38 -9.15 -5.69
N GLU A 82 7.02 -10.08 -6.58
CA GLU A 82 7.93 -11.10 -7.10
C GLU A 82 9.15 -10.48 -7.81
N ALA A 83 8.93 -9.49 -8.68
CA ALA A 83 10.02 -8.81 -9.38
C ALA A 83 11.00 -8.09 -8.44
N LEU A 84 10.51 -7.54 -7.33
CA LEU A 84 11.36 -6.93 -6.30
C LEU A 84 12.05 -8.01 -5.46
N SER A 85 11.38 -9.12 -5.14
CA SER A 85 12.00 -10.25 -4.42
C SER A 85 13.17 -10.87 -5.21
N GLN A 86 13.06 -10.95 -6.53
CA GLN A 86 14.15 -11.39 -7.42
C GLN A 86 15.35 -10.44 -7.41
N ARG A 87 15.17 -9.20 -6.92
CA ARG A 87 16.24 -8.20 -6.71
C ARG A 87 16.76 -8.16 -5.26
N GLY A 88 16.39 -9.14 -4.43
CA GLY A 88 16.85 -9.22 -3.05
C GLY A 88 15.93 -8.57 -2.00
N VAL A 89 14.77 -8.06 -2.39
CA VAL A 89 13.79 -7.56 -1.42
C VAL A 89 13.15 -8.73 -0.67
N GLU A 90 13.25 -8.71 0.65
CA GLU A 90 12.73 -9.75 1.54
C GLU A 90 11.44 -9.33 2.25
N ARG A 91 11.22 -8.03 2.38
CA ARG A 91 10.12 -7.43 3.12
C ARG A 91 9.40 -6.40 2.27
N ALA A 92 8.13 -6.60 2.00
CA ALA A 92 7.31 -5.67 1.25
C ALA A 92 6.19 -5.07 2.14
N VAL A 93 5.97 -3.78 2.03
CA VAL A 93 4.79 -3.08 2.53
C VAL A 93 3.92 -2.68 1.33
N LEU A 94 2.65 -2.97 1.39
CA LEU A 94 1.68 -2.58 0.37
C LEU A 94 0.82 -1.43 0.86
N VAL A 95 0.68 -0.38 0.05
CA VAL A 95 -0.17 0.78 0.36
C VAL A 95 -1.21 0.95 -0.74
N GLY A 96 -2.50 0.97 -0.37
CA GLY A 96 -3.60 1.09 -1.33
C GLY A 96 -4.60 2.18 -0.97
N TRP A 97 -5.00 2.98 -1.95
CA TRP A 97 -6.03 4.01 -1.79
C TRP A 97 -7.36 3.56 -2.40
N SER A 98 -8.47 3.78 -1.68
CA SER A 98 -9.83 3.52 -2.19
C SER A 98 -10.01 2.04 -2.61
N PHE A 99 -10.34 1.75 -3.84
CA PHE A 99 -10.34 0.40 -4.42
C PHE A 99 -9.00 -0.32 -4.21
N GLY A 100 -7.89 0.40 -4.27
CA GLY A 100 -6.55 -0.14 -4.03
C GLY A 100 -6.38 -0.75 -2.64
N GLY A 101 -7.15 -0.31 -1.65
CA GLY A 101 -7.18 -0.93 -0.32
C GLY A 101 -7.58 -2.41 -0.38
N ALA A 102 -8.63 -2.74 -1.13
CA ALA A 102 -9.04 -4.13 -1.34
C ALA A 102 -7.99 -4.95 -2.13
N VAL A 103 -7.33 -4.31 -3.10
CA VAL A 103 -6.23 -4.94 -3.86
C VAL A 103 -5.09 -5.33 -2.96
N VAL A 104 -4.59 -4.39 -2.12
CA VAL A 104 -3.43 -4.67 -1.25
C VAL A 104 -3.75 -5.63 -0.12
N ILE A 105 -4.98 -5.64 0.42
CA ILE A 105 -5.41 -6.66 1.38
C ILE A 105 -5.36 -8.05 0.73
N SER A 106 -5.96 -8.19 -0.47
CA SER A 106 -5.97 -9.47 -1.18
C SER A 106 -4.55 -9.94 -1.57
N ALA A 107 -3.70 -9.03 -2.06
CA ALA A 107 -2.31 -9.35 -2.40
C ALA A 107 -1.48 -9.70 -1.16
N GLY A 108 -1.69 -8.96 -0.06
CA GLY A 108 -1.01 -9.18 1.21
C GLY A 108 -1.27 -10.57 1.80
N THR A 109 -2.50 -11.08 1.67
CA THR A 109 -2.83 -12.44 2.13
C THR A 109 -2.24 -13.56 1.25
N ALA A 110 -1.79 -13.22 0.04
CA ALA A 110 -1.32 -14.17 -0.96
C ALA A 110 0.21 -14.22 -1.11
N SER A 111 0.98 -13.42 -0.35
CA SER A 111 2.44 -13.37 -0.46
C SER A 111 3.11 -13.30 0.90
N ASP A 112 4.04 -14.22 1.18
CA ASP A 112 4.81 -14.26 2.43
C ASP A 112 5.86 -13.14 2.53
N ALA A 113 6.28 -12.57 1.40
CA ALA A 113 7.18 -11.41 1.38
C ALA A 113 6.52 -10.13 1.92
N VAL A 114 5.18 -10.08 1.96
CA VAL A 114 4.45 -8.93 2.50
C VAL A 114 4.44 -8.99 4.03
N VAL A 115 4.95 -7.94 4.65
CA VAL A 115 5.02 -7.79 6.12
C VAL A 115 4.03 -6.75 6.67
N GLY A 116 3.43 -5.95 5.79
CA GLY A 116 2.45 -4.95 6.19
C GLY A 116 1.56 -4.50 5.04
N VAL A 117 0.33 -4.16 5.38
CA VAL A 117 -0.69 -3.64 4.46
C VAL A 117 -1.28 -2.37 5.04
N ALA A 118 -1.17 -1.26 4.31
CA ALA A 118 -1.81 0.01 4.67
C ALA A 118 -2.90 0.35 3.65
N THR A 119 -4.05 0.81 4.14
CA THR A 119 -5.15 1.27 3.29
C THR A 119 -5.55 2.69 3.64
N VAL A 120 -5.87 3.50 2.63
CA VAL A 120 -6.45 4.83 2.81
C VAL A 120 -7.83 4.86 2.14
N ALA A 121 -8.85 5.21 2.92
CA ALA A 121 -10.25 5.31 2.45
C ALA A 121 -10.72 4.06 1.69
N SER A 122 -10.52 2.86 2.29
CA SER A 122 -10.78 1.57 1.63
C SER A 122 -12.26 1.18 1.64
N GLN A 123 -12.62 0.34 0.68
CA GLN A 123 -13.89 -0.39 0.63
C GLN A 123 -13.77 -1.78 1.27
N THR A 124 -14.90 -2.46 1.51
CA THR A 124 -14.94 -3.83 2.05
C THR A 124 -15.13 -4.91 0.99
N TYR A 125 -15.52 -4.56 -0.24
CA TYR A 125 -15.63 -5.54 -1.33
C TYR A 125 -14.26 -6.14 -1.68
N GLY A 126 -14.19 -7.48 -1.71
CA GLY A 126 -12.93 -8.18 -2.00
C GLY A 126 -11.97 -8.34 -0.82
N THR A 127 -12.38 -7.94 0.40
CA THR A 127 -11.53 -7.98 1.61
C THR A 127 -11.92 -9.07 2.61
N LYS A 128 -12.63 -10.12 2.14
CA LYS A 128 -13.14 -11.19 3.02
C LYS A 128 -12.05 -11.85 3.87
N ASP A 129 -10.84 -11.90 3.35
CA ASP A 129 -9.69 -12.58 3.94
C ASP A 129 -8.81 -11.64 4.80
N VAL A 130 -9.29 -10.44 5.18
CA VAL A 130 -8.48 -9.46 5.95
C VAL A 130 -7.94 -10.05 7.26
N GLY A 131 -8.68 -10.93 7.94
CA GLY A 131 -8.20 -11.64 9.14
C GLY A 131 -7.02 -12.57 8.90
N LYS A 132 -6.75 -12.99 7.65
CA LYS A 132 -5.59 -13.84 7.32
C LYS A 132 -4.27 -13.07 7.23
N LEU A 133 -4.27 -11.75 7.42
CA LEU A 133 -3.03 -10.98 7.53
C LEU A 133 -2.33 -11.25 8.86
N SER A 134 -3.08 -11.42 9.94
CA SER A 134 -2.58 -11.66 11.29
C SER A 134 -2.11 -13.12 11.46
N PRO A 135 -1.17 -13.39 12.39
CA PRO A 135 -0.39 -12.41 13.18
C PRO A 135 0.89 -11.93 12.46
N GLU A 136 1.21 -12.45 11.29
CA GLU A 136 2.51 -12.24 10.64
C GLU A 136 2.65 -10.88 9.97
N LYS A 137 1.52 -10.23 9.68
CA LYS A 137 1.48 -8.96 8.90
C LYS A 137 0.72 -7.89 9.64
N SER A 138 1.30 -6.70 9.72
CA SER A 138 0.66 -5.52 10.30
C SER A 138 -0.36 -4.91 9.35
N LEU A 139 -1.50 -4.46 9.88
CA LEU A 139 -2.55 -3.76 9.14
C LEU A 139 -2.71 -2.32 9.65
N LEU A 140 -2.59 -1.34 8.74
CA LEU A 140 -2.91 0.06 9.01
C LEU A 140 -4.10 0.49 8.16
N LEU A 141 -5.14 0.99 8.82
CA LEU A 141 -6.34 1.53 8.18
C LEU A 141 -6.42 3.03 8.45
N ILE A 142 -6.54 3.83 7.40
CA ILE A 142 -6.68 5.29 7.48
C ILE A 142 -7.97 5.70 6.78
N HIS A 143 -8.78 6.60 7.39
CA HIS A 143 -10.00 7.09 6.76
C HIS A 143 -10.37 8.50 7.23
N GLY A 144 -10.97 9.28 6.34
CA GLY A 144 -11.57 10.59 6.66
C GLY A 144 -13.01 10.44 7.12
N THR A 145 -13.39 11.07 8.23
CA THR A 145 -14.76 10.90 8.78
C THR A 145 -15.85 11.62 7.98
N ALA A 146 -15.47 12.50 7.06
CA ALA A 146 -16.39 13.19 6.15
C ALA A 146 -16.30 12.66 4.70
N ASP A 147 -15.77 11.44 4.51
CA ASP A 147 -15.71 10.78 3.22
C ASP A 147 -17.14 10.49 2.70
N THR A 148 -17.48 11.14 1.57
CA THR A 148 -18.78 11.01 0.90
C THR A 148 -18.77 10.00 -0.26
N VAL A 149 -17.59 9.47 -0.59
CA VAL A 149 -17.41 8.43 -1.64
C VAL A 149 -17.51 7.04 -1.02
N LEU A 150 -16.71 6.79 0.01
CA LEU A 150 -16.72 5.55 0.79
C LEU A 150 -16.81 5.93 2.29
N PRO A 151 -17.92 5.60 2.95
CA PRO A 151 -18.08 5.96 4.37
C PRO A 151 -17.03 5.32 5.27
N TYR A 152 -16.51 6.06 6.24
CA TYR A 152 -15.41 5.64 7.12
C TYR A 152 -15.71 4.39 7.96
N TYR A 153 -16.99 4.07 8.19
CA TYR A 153 -17.37 2.85 8.90
C TYR A 153 -16.92 1.57 8.15
N LEU A 154 -16.63 1.65 6.85
CA LEU A 154 -16.05 0.52 6.10
C LEU A 154 -14.65 0.16 6.62
N SER A 155 -13.82 1.17 6.97
CA SER A 155 -12.54 0.88 7.63
C SER A 155 -12.71 0.38 9.07
N GLN A 156 -13.75 0.83 9.78
CA GLN A 156 -14.10 0.27 11.11
C GLN A 156 -14.54 -1.20 10.99
N GLU A 157 -15.29 -1.55 9.95
CA GLU A 157 -15.67 -2.94 9.67
C GLU A 157 -14.43 -3.81 9.37
N LEU A 158 -13.49 -3.32 8.54
CA LEU A 158 -12.23 -4.00 8.28
C LEU A 158 -11.42 -4.20 9.56
N TYR A 159 -11.33 -3.16 10.39
CA TYR A 159 -10.65 -3.21 11.67
C TYR A 159 -11.28 -4.27 12.61
N ALA A 160 -12.60 -4.33 12.67
CA ALA A 160 -13.31 -5.31 13.50
C ALA A 160 -13.11 -6.77 13.02
N ARG A 161 -12.88 -6.97 11.70
CA ARG A 161 -12.67 -8.30 11.10
C ARG A 161 -11.22 -8.76 11.07
N ALA A 162 -10.29 -7.86 11.23
CA ALA A 162 -8.86 -8.17 11.33
C ALA A 162 -8.46 -8.52 12.75
N ASP A 163 -7.41 -9.32 12.92
CA ASP A 163 -6.75 -9.58 14.18
C ASP A 163 -5.47 -8.72 14.33
N GLU A 164 -4.86 -8.71 15.53
CA GLU A 164 -3.62 -7.99 15.81
C GLU A 164 -2.41 -8.58 15.01
N PRO A 165 -1.43 -7.78 14.60
CA PRO A 165 -1.28 -6.34 14.87
C PRO A 165 -2.03 -5.47 13.85
N LYS A 166 -2.88 -4.58 14.34
CA LYS A 166 -3.68 -3.66 13.52
C LYS A 166 -3.79 -2.26 14.13
N GLU A 167 -3.99 -1.26 13.29
CA GLU A 167 -4.21 0.11 13.70
C GLU A 167 -5.28 0.78 12.83
N LEU A 168 -6.13 1.62 13.43
CA LEU A 168 -7.11 2.45 12.73
C LEU A 168 -6.88 3.92 13.07
N VAL A 169 -6.69 4.75 12.05
CA VAL A 169 -6.56 6.20 12.18
C VAL A 169 -7.72 6.87 11.45
N LEU A 170 -8.51 7.68 12.16
CA LEU A 170 -9.61 8.44 11.61
C LEU A 170 -9.30 9.93 11.66
N TYR A 171 -9.26 10.58 10.50
CA TYR A 171 -9.06 12.03 10.39
C TYR A 171 -10.41 12.76 10.36
N SER A 172 -10.65 13.55 11.40
CA SER A 172 -11.93 14.26 11.58
C SER A 172 -12.15 15.33 10.51
N GLY A 173 -13.29 15.28 9.84
CA GLY A 173 -13.70 16.25 8.84
C GLY A 173 -12.98 16.13 7.48
N ASP A 174 -12.13 15.12 7.30
CA ASP A 174 -11.52 14.84 5.99
C ASP A 174 -12.43 14.01 5.09
N GLY A 175 -12.28 14.25 3.79
CA GLY A 175 -12.92 13.50 2.72
C GLY A 175 -12.10 12.30 2.25
N HIS A 176 -12.40 11.85 1.02
CA HIS A 176 -11.84 10.64 0.40
C HIS A 176 -10.32 10.71 0.14
N GLY A 177 -9.77 11.88 -0.04
CA GLY A 177 -8.34 12.10 -0.32
C GLY A 177 -7.49 12.48 0.90
N ILE A 178 -8.11 12.72 2.07
CA ILE A 178 -7.40 13.18 3.30
C ILE A 178 -6.60 14.48 3.06
N GLU A 179 -7.23 15.47 2.44
CA GLU A 179 -6.54 16.69 2.00
C GLU A 179 -6.14 17.61 3.17
N ARG A 180 -6.96 17.69 4.23
CA ARG A 180 -6.71 18.57 5.39
C ARG A 180 -5.59 18.07 6.27
N HIS A 181 -5.52 16.74 6.49
CA HIS A 181 -4.48 16.09 7.29
C HIS A 181 -3.50 15.34 6.40
N ARG A 182 -3.21 15.89 5.21
CA ARG A 182 -2.29 15.28 4.26
C ARG A 182 -0.91 15.01 4.87
N SER A 183 -0.39 15.97 5.62
CA SER A 183 0.95 15.85 6.25
C SER A 183 0.97 14.74 7.29
N GLU A 184 0.01 14.74 8.18
CA GLU A 184 -0.11 13.73 9.26
C GLU A 184 -0.34 12.32 8.70
N MET A 185 -1.16 12.20 7.64
CA MET A 185 -1.35 10.93 6.93
C MET A 185 -0.04 10.44 6.31
N LEU A 186 0.69 11.35 5.66
CA LEU A 186 1.96 11.03 5.02
C LEU A 186 3.02 10.62 6.04
N ASP A 187 3.13 11.36 7.15
CA ASP A 187 4.04 11.05 8.24
C ASP A 187 3.70 9.68 8.85
N LYS A 188 2.42 9.40 9.07
CA LYS A 188 1.94 8.11 9.57
C LYS A 188 2.29 6.96 8.64
N LEU A 189 2.00 7.09 7.34
CA LEU A 189 2.35 6.06 6.34
C LEU A 189 3.86 5.84 6.26
N HIS A 190 4.64 6.93 6.31
CA HIS A 190 6.09 6.88 6.24
C HIS A 190 6.69 6.16 7.44
N GLU A 191 6.42 6.62 8.67
CA GLU A 191 6.98 6.03 9.89
C GLU A 191 6.56 4.58 10.08
N TRP A 192 5.28 4.27 9.81
CA TRP A 192 4.77 2.91 9.91
C TRP A 192 5.44 1.96 8.89
N SER A 193 5.58 2.40 7.64
CA SER A 193 6.25 1.60 6.60
C SER A 193 7.73 1.42 6.90
N LYS A 194 8.42 2.49 7.29
CA LYS A 194 9.84 2.49 7.68
C LYS A 194 10.09 1.50 8.82
N GLY A 195 9.26 1.52 9.86
CA GLY A 195 9.41 0.62 11.01
C GLY A 195 9.31 -0.86 10.66
N LEU A 196 8.53 -1.20 9.62
CA LEU A 196 8.38 -2.58 9.13
C LEU A 196 9.49 -2.99 8.16
N LEU A 197 9.96 -2.07 7.32
CA LEU A 197 10.93 -2.35 6.25
C LEU A 197 12.37 -2.30 6.74
N LEU A 198 12.66 -1.40 7.67
CA LEU A 198 13.99 -1.12 8.22
C LEU A 198 13.96 -1.33 9.74
N PRO A 199 13.66 -2.55 10.22
CA PRO A 199 13.71 -2.80 11.66
C PRO A 199 15.11 -2.47 12.13
N GLY A 200 15.22 -1.56 13.11
CA GLY A 200 16.48 -1.16 13.68
C GLY A 200 17.31 -2.39 14.01
N THR A 201 18.58 -2.40 13.63
CA THR A 201 19.53 -3.32 14.21
C THR A 201 19.43 -3.14 15.73
N LYS A 202 18.91 -4.14 16.41
CA LYS A 202 19.01 -4.17 17.87
C LYS A 202 20.50 -4.19 18.15
N ASP A 203 21.02 -3.05 18.63
CA ASP A 203 22.34 -2.98 19.25
C ASP A 203 22.41 -3.93 20.46
#